data_5746a13181ac9ee8e752a6e4f0147477
#
_entry.id   5746a13181ac9ee8e752a6e4f0147477
#
_cell.length_a   1.000
_cell.length_b   1.000
_cell.length_c   1.000
_cell.angle_alpha   90.00
_cell.angle_beta   90.00
_cell.angle_gamma   90.00
#
_symmetry.space_group_name_H-M   'P 1'
#
loop_
_entity.id
_entity.type
_entity.pdbx_description
1 polymer ?
#
loop_
_entity_poly.entity_id
_entity_poly.type
_entity_poly.pdbx_seq_one_letter_code
_entity_poly.pdbx_strand_id
1 'polypeptide(L)'
;MLSQAQLDEFEKNGFLKGDVVLGDDEVEALREELDKVMNGETVARPVLNRNMLESDSPYDNMKMIASERVVQIVNIWMASDRFLKHAAHPQICEEVAQLSHTNSLRIWHDQIQYKPPVTGGPTAWHQDHPLWPIIQPADLVSAWVALDDAVIENGCMWMVPGSHKWGNHQRYLSSTKDFKPFHKQPEMLPNNAVVEAVPFEIKKGQVGYHHCLTWHGSPHNRSEMKRRAIAVHYMPGHTRYEPVGEHVMLSYVNVKPGELLVGDHFPEVFNKAKVQI
;
A
#
# COMPACT_ATOMS: atom_id res chain seq x y z
N MET A 1 10.21 -17.23 -4.85
CA MET A 1 9.69 -17.06 -6.25
C MET A 1 8.29 -17.60 -6.33
N LEU A 2 7.39 -16.84 -6.95
CA LEU A 2 5.99 -17.25 -7.13
C LEU A 2 5.87 -18.38 -8.16
N SER A 3 4.95 -19.30 -7.91
CA SER A 3 4.56 -20.34 -8.87
C SER A 3 3.66 -19.73 -9.97
N GLN A 4 3.54 -20.45 -11.09
CA GLN A 4 2.66 -20.02 -12.17
C GLN A 4 1.21 -19.85 -11.71
N ALA A 5 0.71 -20.73 -10.84
CA ALA A 5 -0.63 -20.62 -10.28
C ALA A 5 -0.85 -19.32 -9.47
N GLN A 6 0.17 -18.88 -8.72
CA GLN A 6 0.11 -17.60 -7.98
C GLN A 6 0.16 -16.39 -8.93
N LEU A 7 0.96 -16.45 -9.99
CA LEU A 7 0.97 -15.40 -11.03
C LEU A 7 -0.38 -15.30 -11.72
N ASP A 8 -0.99 -16.43 -12.10
CA ASP A 8 -2.31 -16.49 -12.72
C ASP A 8 -3.41 -15.98 -11.77
N GLU A 9 -3.30 -16.27 -10.48
CA GLU A 9 -4.20 -15.76 -9.44
C GLU A 9 -4.11 -14.23 -9.34
N PHE A 10 -2.90 -13.67 -9.28
CA PHE A 10 -2.71 -12.22 -9.24
C PHE A 10 -3.22 -11.55 -10.51
N GLU A 11 -2.89 -12.09 -11.68
CA GLU A 11 -3.38 -11.58 -12.97
C GLU A 11 -4.91 -11.60 -13.04
N LYS A 12 -5.54 -12.62 -12.48
CA LYS A 12 -7.00 -12.73 -12.43
C LYS A 12 -7.64 -11.73 -11.47
N ASN A 13 -7.13 -11.67 -10.23
CA ASN A 13 -7.78 -10.99 -9.11
C ASN A 13 -7.25 -9.57 -8.87
N GLY A 14 -6.00 -9.26 -9.26
CA GLY A 14 -5.31 -8.01 -8.94
C GLY A 14 -4.69 -7.99 -7.54
N PHE A 15 -4.73 -9.11 -6.82
CA PHE A 15 -4.10 -9.29 -5.51
C PHE A 15 -3.77 -10.76 -5.26
N LEU A 16 -2.82 -10.99 -4.34
CA LEU A 16 -2.32 -12.31 -3.98
C LEU A 16 -1.90 -12.34 -2.52
N LYS A 17 -2.21 -13.41 -1.80
CA LYS A 17 -1.60 -13.71 -0.51
C LYS A 17 -0.29 -14.45 -0.76
N GLY A 18 0.83 -13.83 -0.40
CA GLY A 18 2.15 -14.45 -0.45
C GLY A 18 2.43 -15.27 0.81
N ASP A 19 3.68 -15.66 0.95
CA ASP A 19 4.17 -16.45 2.08
C ASP A 19 4.47 -15.59 3.32
N VAL A 20 4.79 -16.23 4.44
CA VAL A 20 5.41 -15.58 5.60
C VAL A 20 6.86 -15.27 5.22
N VAL A 21 7.19 -13.99 5.13
CA VAL A 21 8.51 -13.48 4.70
C VAL A 21 9.35 -12.93 5.85
N LEU A 22 8.73 -12.64 7.00
CA LEU A 22 9.40 -12.19 8.21
C LEU A 22 9.18 -13.16 9.36
N GLY A 23 10.25 -13.54 10.03
CA GLY A 23 10.19 -14.28 11.29
C GLY A 23 9.72 -13.41 12.46
N ASP A 24 9.41 -14.05 13.59
CA ASP A 24 8.94 -13.36 14.80
C ASP A 24 9.92 -12.30 15.30
N ASP A 25 11.21 -12.59 15.31
CA ASP A 25 12.27 -11.65 15.75
C ASP A 25 12.36 -10.42 14.83
N GLU A 26 12.19 -10.63 13.52
CA GLU A 26 12.22 -9.52 12.55
C GLU A 26 10.99 -8.63 12.69
N VAL A 27 9.81 -9.24 12.89
CA VAL A 27 8.57 -8.49 13.14
C VAL A 27 8.69 -7.68 14.43
N GLU A 28 9.18 -8.27 15.53
CA GLU A 28 9.33 -7.56 16.79
C GLU A 28 10.33 -6.40 16.66
N ALA A 29 11.44 -6.63 15.99
CA ALA A 29 12.41 -5.57 15.74
C ALA A 29 11.84 -4.40 14.90
N LEU A 30 10.93 -4.67 13.95
CA LEU A 30 10.23 -3.61 13.19
C LEU A 30 9.18 -2.90 14.05
N ARG A 31 8.52 -3.60 14.98
CA ARG A 31 7.59 -2.99 15.94
C ARG A 31 8.29 -2.03 16.89
N GLU A 32 9.42 -2.46 17.48
CA GLU A 32 10.24 -1.61 18.34
C GLU A 32 10.73 -0.36 17.60
N GLU A 33 11.16 -0.54 16.35
CA GLU A 33 11.62 0.57 15.53
C GLU A 33 10.47 1.53 15.15
N LEU A 34 9.27 1.00 14.89
CA LEU A 34 8.07 1.79 14.69
C LEU A 34 7.74 2.66 15.92
N ASP A 35 7.82 2.08 17.11
CA ASP A 35 7.57 2.81 18.37
C ASP A 35 8.58 3.96 18.54
N LYS A 36 9.86 3.77 18.21
CA LYS A 36 10.87 4.85 18.21
C LYS A 36 10.52 5.97 17.24
N VAL A 37 10.11 5.64 16.01
CA VAL A 37 9.69 6.65 15.02
C VAL A 37 8.47 7.41 15.50
N MET A 38 7.48 6.72 16.07
CA MET A 38 6.26 7.35 16.60
C MET A 38 6.54 8.27 17.78
N ASN A 39 7.53 7.92 18.61
CA ASN A 39 7.97 8.74 19.76
C ASN A 39 8.91 9.89 19.35
N GLY A 40 9.34 9.96 18.08
CA GLY A 40 10.28 10.98 17.61
C GLY A 40 11.72 10.76 18.07
N GLU A 41 12.09 9.52 18.40
CA GLU A 41 13.42 9.13 18.92
C GLU A 41 14.45 8.88 17.79
N THR A 42 14.04 8.95 16.52
CA THR A 42 14.91 8.77 15.35
C THR A 42 15.57 10.08 14.94
N VAL A 43 16.82 10.01 14.44
CA VAL A 43 17.58 11.18 13.96
C VAL A 43 16.94 11.76 12.70
N ALA A 44 16.64 10.91 11.74
CA ALA A 44 15.93 11.30 10.53
C ALA A 44 14.40 11.13 10.74
N ARG A 45 13.62 11.84 9.91
CA ARG A 45 12.16 11.85 10.00
C ARG A 45 11.53 11.31 8.73
N PRO A 46 10.37 10.64 8.82
CA PRO A 46 9.57 10.31 7.65
C PRO A 46 9.05 11.57 6.97
N VAL A 47 8.61 11.44 5.72
CA VAL A 47 8.00 12.57 4.97
C VAL A 47 6.72 13.05 5.63
N LEU A 48 5.93 12.13 6.15
CA LEU A 48 4.66 12.43 6.79
C LEU A 48 4.39 11.46 7.96
N ASN A 49 3.91 11.99 9.07
CA ASN A 49 3.38 11.21 10.20
C ASN A 49 2.10 11.88 10.68
N ARG A 50 0.96 11.23 10.47
CA ARG A 50 -0.36 11.81 10.76
C ARG A 50 -1.43 10.78 11.11
N ASN A 51 -2.54 11.27 11.65
CA ASN A 51 -3.81 10.54 11.60
C ASN A 51 -4.49 10.82 10.24
N MET A 52 -4.72 9.77 9.44
CA MET A 52 -5.37 9.90 8.12
C MET A 52 -6.79 10.46 8.17
N LEU A 53 -7.42 10.46 9.36
CA LEU A 53 -8.78 10.93 9.56
C LEU A 53 -8.83 12.39 10.04
N GLU A 54 -7.73 13.11 10.06
CA GLU A 54 -7.68 14.55 10.31
C GLU A 54 -8.13 15.35 9.09
N SER A 55 -8.55 16.61 9.32
CA SER A 55 -9.25 17.46 8.34
C SER A 55 -8.52 17.73 7.02
N ASP A 56 -7.20 17.52 6.97
CA ASP A 56 -6.39 17.68 5.76
C ASP A 56 -6.21 16.37 4.97
N SER A 57 -6.95 15.33 5.35
CA SER A 57 -6.89 14.04 4.69
C SER A 57 -7.63 14.06 3.35
N PRO A 58 -7.11 13.42 2.29
CA PRO A 58 -7.90 13.17 1.08
C PRO A 58 -9.17 12.34 1.32
N TYR A 59 -9.37 11.88 2.54
CA TYR A 59 -10.55 11.15 3.04
C TYR A 59 -11.53 12.05 3.83
N ASP A 60 -11.47 13.38 3.67
CA ASP A 60 -12.26 14.41 4.37
C ASP A 60 -13.79 14.22 4.36
N ASN A 61 -14.31 13.34 3.51
CA ASN A 61 -15.75 13.06 3.43
C ASN A 61 -16.25 12.03 4.45
N MET A 62 -15.38 11.50 5.29
CA MET A 62 -15.76 10.57 6.36
C MET A 62 -16.13 11.36 7.61
N LYS A 63 -17.38 11.21 8.10
CA LYS A 63 -17.78 11.74 9.40
C LYS A 63 -16.95 11.05 10.47
N MET A 64 -15.97 11.78 10.99
CA MET A 64 -15.11 11.31 12.07
C MET A 64 -15.83 11.29 13.40
N ILE A 65 -15.64 10.20 14.11
CA ILE A 65 -15.73 10.23 15.56
C ILE A 65 -14.39 10.78 16.05
N ALA A 66 -14.37 11.85 16.81
CA ALA A 66 -13.14 12.57 17.21
C ALA A 66 -12.05 11.70 17.88
N SER A 67 -12.40 10.48 18.31
CA SER A 67 -11.48 9.49 18.91
C SER A 67 -10.93 8.48 17.92
N GLU A 68 -11.40 8.43 16.66
CA GLU A 68 -10.96 7.44 15.70
C GLU A 68 -9.61 7.80 15.08
N ARG A 69 -8.77 6.79 14.84
CA ARG A 69 -7.41 6.98 14.34
C ARG A 69 -7.05 5.94 13.29
N VAL A 70 -6.39 6.40 12.23
CA VAL A 70 -5.59 5.57 11.33
C VAL A 70 -4.23 6.24 11.20
N VAL A 71 -3.23 5.72 11.91
CA VAL A 71 -1.88 6.30 11.85
C VAL A 71 -1.23 5.93 10.52
N GLN A 72 -0.87 6.95 9.76
CA GLN A 72 -0.12 6.84 8.51
C GLN A 72 1.24 7.50 8.68
N ILE A 73 2.30 6.77 8.36
CA ILE A 73 3.68 7.30 8.34
C ILE A 73 4.23 7.01 6.95
N VAL A 74 4.43 8.06 6.14
CA VAL A 74 4.90 7.94 4.75
C VAL A 74 6.41 8.13 4.69
N ASN A 75 7.09 7.29 3.90
CA ASN A 75 8.54 7.18 3.80
C ASN A 75 9.20 6.94 5.15
N ILE A 76 8.70 5.95 5.89
CA ILE A 76 9.29 5.55 7.15
C ILE A 76 10.71 4.98 6.94
N TRP A 77 11.00 4.45 5.74
CA TRP A 77 12.34 4.00 5.37
C TRP A 77 13.41 5.09 5.52
N MET A 78 13.02 6.37 5.38
CA MET A 78 13.94 7.50 5.58
C MET A 78 14.29 7.73 7.06
N ALA A 79 13.42 7.32 7.95
CA ALA A 79 13.62 7.48 9.39
C ALA A 79 14.44 6.34 10.01
N SER A 80 14.61 5.22 9.31
CA SER A 80 15.27 4.04 9.88
C SER A 80 15.80 3.10 8.79
N ASP A 81 17.09 2.73 8.92
CA ASP A 81 17.75 1.74 8.07
C ASP A 81 17.05 0.36 8.12
N ARG A 82 16.38 0.05 9.23
CA ARG A 82 15.63 -1.20 9.37
C ARG A 82 14.43 -1.24 8.43
N PHE A 83 13.71 -0.12 8.30
CA PHE A 83 12.62 -0.01 7.34
C PHE A 83 13.13 0.02 5.89
N LEU A 84 14.25 0.67 5.63
CA LEU A 84 14.87 0.61 4.29
C LEU A 84 15.28 -0.83 3.94
N LYS A 85 15.88 -1.57 4.88
CA LYS A 85 16.21 -2.98 4.68
C LYS A 85 14.97 -3.84 4.42
N HIS A 86 13.88 -3.57 5.14
CA HIS A 86 12.60 -4.23 4.88
C HIS A 86 12.06 -3.92 3.49
N ALA A 87 12.07 -2.65 3.08
CA ALA A 87 11.62 -2.22 1.76
C ALA A 87 12.49 -2.80 0.60
N ALA A 88 13.72 -3.18 0.89
CA ALA A 88 14.63 -3.87 -0.03
C ALA A 88 14.70 -5.40 0.21
N HIS A 89 13.69 -5.99 0.88
CA HIS A 89 13.69 -7.42 1.20
C HIS A 89 13.80 -8.27 -0.07
N PRO A 90 14.81 -9.15 -0.22
CA PRO A 90 15.10 -9.80 -1.51
C PRO A 90 13.94 -10.61 -2.08
N GLN A 91 13.28 -11.43 -1.25
CA GLN A 91 12.13 -12.23 -1.69
C GLN A 91 10.97 -11.35 -2.13
N ILE A 92 10.62 -10.31 -1.37
CA ILE A 92 9.52 -9.39 -1.71
C ILE A 92 9.81 -8.70 -3.04
N CYS A 93 11.02 -8.15 -3.19
CA CYS A 93 11.41 -7.46 -4.42
C CYS A 93 11.39 -8.38 -5.65
N GLU A 94 11.85 -9.63 -5.51
CA GLU A 94 11.80 -10.59 -6.61
C GLU A 94 10.37 -10.98 -6.98
N GLU A 95 9.51 -11.22 -6.00
CA GLU A 95 8.10 -11.55 -6.22
C GLU A 95 7.35 -10.37 -6.85
N VAL A 96 7.58 -9.13 -6.37
CA VAL A 96 7.01 -7.93 -6.99
C VAL A 96 7.51 -7.74 -8.42
N ALA A 97 8.78 -8.01 -8.70
CA ALA A 97 9.31 -7.92 -10.06
C ALA A 97 8.65 -8.93 -11.02
N GLN A 98 8.32 -10.14 -10.53
CA GLN A 98 7.53 -11.11 -11.27
C GLN A 98 6.09 -10.61 -11.53
N LEU A 99 5.42 -10.09 -10.51
CA LEU A 99 4.04 -9.58 -10.59
C LEU A 99 3.90 -8.33 -11.48
N SER A 100 4.95 -7.50 -11.52
CA SER A 100 5.00 -6.27 -12.35
C SER A 100 5.64 -6.50 -13.72
N HIS A 101 6.01 -7.74 -14.07
CA HIS A 101 6.71 -8.09 -15.30
C HIS A 101 7.92 -7.20 -15.62
N THR A 102 8.73 -6.86 -14.60
CA THR A 102 9.86 -5.94 -14.73
C THR A 102 11.19 -6.55 -14.29
N ASN A 103 12.28 -6.00 -14.79
CA ASN A 103 13.64 -6.38 -14.38
C ASN A 103 14.27 -5.42 -13.38
N SER A 104 13.57 -4.32 -13.02
CA SER A 104 14.06 -3.38 -12.03
C SER A 104 12.90 -2.72 -11.28
N LEU A 105 13.12 -2.48 -9.98
CA LEU A 105 12.16 -1.84 -9.10
C LEU A 105 12.80 -0.69 -8.33
N ARG A 106 12.00 0.35 -8.12
CA ARG A 106 12.27 1.43 -7.18
C ARG A 106 11.15 1.54 -6.15
N ILE A 107 11.46 2.06 -4.98
CA ILE A 107 10.44 2.46 -4.03
C ILE A 107 9.78 3.74 -4.57
N TRP A 108 8.45 3.73 -4.76
CA TRP A 108 7.66 4.94 -4.93
C TRP A 108 7.55 5.67 -3.60
N HIS A 109 6.98 5.04 -2.63
CA HIS A 109 7.04 5.35 -1.21
C HIS A 109 6.63 4.11 -0.41
N ASP A 110 6.99 4.08 0.86
CA ASP A 110 6.43 3.14 1.80
C ASP A 110 5.54 3.87 2.82
N GLN A 111 4.73 3.11 3.54
CA GLN A 111 3.93 3.67 4.61
C GLN A 111 3.60 2.65 5.70
N ILE A 112 3.58 3.13 6.93
CA ILE A 112 2.90 2.43 8.02
C ILE A 112 1.40 2.70 7.93
N GLN A 113 0.64 1.64 8.18
CA GLN A 113 -0.80 1.71 8.36
C GLN A 113 -1.17 1.04 9.69
N TYR A 114 -1.41 1.84 10.71
CA TYR A 114 -1.74 1.36 12.05
C TYR A 114 -3.16 1.75 12.46
N LYS A 115 -3.95 0.73 12.78
CA LYS A 115 -5.26 0.87 13.41
C LYS A 115 -5.14 0.49 14.88
N PRO A 116 -5.23 1.45 15.81
CA PRO A 116 -5.22 1.16 17.24
C PRO A 116 -6.40 0.27 17.65
N PRO A 117 -6.28 -0.45 18.80
CA PRO A 117 -7.40 -1.17 19.37
C PRO A 117 -8.61 -0.25 19.60
N VAL A 118 -9.80 -0.76 19.42
CA VAL A 118 -11.10 -0.10 19.71
C VAL A 118 -11.35 1.18 18.88
N THR A 119 -10.35 2.05 18.76
CA THR A 119 -10.46 3.37 18.12
C THR A 119 -9.96 3.39 16.66
N GLY A 120 -9.52 2.26 16.14
CA GLY A 120 -9.04 2.17 14.75
C GLY A 120 -10.14 2.50 13.74
N GLY A 121 -10.03 3.63 13.05
CA GLY A 121 -11.00 4.09 12.05
C GLY A 121 -10.94 3.29 10.74
N PRO A 122 -11.91 3.49 9.85
CA PRO A 122 -11.94 2.84 8.55
C PRO A 122 -10.94 3.49 7.58
N THR A 123 -10.59 2.75 6.54
CA THR A 123 -9.97 3.31 5.33
C THR A 123 -10.99 3.18 4.21
N ALA A 124 -11.40 4.30 3.62
CA ALA A 124 -12.40 4.31 2.56
C ALA A 124 -11.98 3.45 1.38
N TRP A 125 -12.95 2.97 0.61
CA TRP A 125 -12.70 2.31 -0.66
C TRP A 125 -11.95 3.23 -1.62
N HIS A 126 -10.85 2.75 -2.19
CA HIS A 126 -10.00 3.51 -3.10
C HIS A 126 -9.24 2.60 -4.06
N GLN A 127 -8.59 3.25 -5.00
CA GLN A 127 -7.49 2.74 -5.80
C GLN A 127 -6.26 3.58 -5.45
N ASP A 128 -5.10 2.98 -5.40
CA ASP A 128 -3.86 3.68 -5.04
C ASP A 128 -3.41 4.67 -6.11
N HIS A 129 -3.26 4.19 -7.35
CA HIS A 129 -2.66 4.99 -8.43
C HIS A 129 -3.37 6.32 -8.70
N PRO A 130 -4.71 6.43 -8.68
CA PRO A 130 -5.37 7.73 -8.82
C PRO A 130 -5.03 8.75 -7.73
N LEU A 131 -4.53 8.29 -6.57
CA LEU A 131 -4.01 9.15 -5.50
C LEU A 131 -2.54 9.54 -5.74
N TRP A 132 -1.90 8.98 -6.77
CA TRP A 132 -0.52 9.23 -7.20
C TRP A 132 -0.47 9.82 -8.62
N PRO A 133 -1.13 10.95 -8.88
CA PRO A 133 -1.35 11.45 -10.23
C PRO A 133 -0.07 11.86 -10.95
N ILE A 134 1.03 12.01 -10.20
CA ILE A 134 2.32 12.47 -10.71
C ILE A 134 3.20 11.37 -11.29
N ILE A 135 2.74 10.13 -11.40
CA ILE A 135 3.50 9.00 -11.95
C ILE A 135 2.69 8.19 -12.96
N GLN A 136 3.37 7.66 -13.98
CA GLN A 136 2.80 6.80 -15.02
C GLN A 136 3.82 5.73 -15.46
N PRO A 137 3.37 4.55 -15.95
CA PRO A 137 1.98 4.08 -16.04
C PRO A 137 1.43 3.56 -14.71
N ALA A 138 0.14 3.17 -14.71
CA ALA A 138 -0.57 2.61 -13.56
C ALA A 138 -0.34 1.10 -13.43
N ASP A 139 0.91 0.69 -13.24
CA ASP A 139 1.34 -0.71 -13.19
C ASP A 139 2.16 -1.06 -11.92
N LEU A 140 2.05 -0.22 -10.90
CA LEU A 140 2.70 -0.43 -9.62
C LEU A 140 2.07 -1.61 -8.87
N VAL A 141 2.89 -2.30 -8.11
CA VAL A 141 2.47 -3.36 -7.19
C VAL A 141 2.89 -2.97 -5.77
N SER A 142 1.95 -3.06 -4.86
CA SER A 142 2.17 -2.85 -3.44
C SER A 142 2.40 -4.18 -2.73
N ALA A 143 3.44 -4.26 -1.89
CA ALA A 143 3.62 -5.34 -0.93
C ALA A 143 3.22 -4.84 0.46
N TRP A 144 2.22 -5.47 1.05
CA TRP A 144 1.68 -5.16 2.36
C TRP A 144 2.04 -6.26 3.35
N VAL A 145 2.95 -6.00 4.28
CA VAL A 145 3.41 -6.96 5.28
C VAL A 145 2.76 -6.68 6.62
N ALA A 146 2.08 -7.67 7.15
CA ALA A 146 1.42 -7.58 8.45
C ALA A 146 2.44 -7.67 9.59
N LEU A 147 2.44 -6.69 10.47
CA LEU A 147 3.19 -6.75 11.74
C LEU A 147 2.36 -7.35 12.88
N ASP A 148 1.05 -7.42 12.75
CA ASP A 148 0.10 -8.14 13.60
C ASP A 148 -0.81 -8.96 12.69
N ASP A 149 -1.41 -10.03 13.18
CA ASP A 149 -2.45 -10.73 12.41
C ASP A 149 -3.52 -9.71 11.99
N ALA A 150 -3.79 -9.64 10.71
CA ALA A 150 -4.84 -8.81 10.14
C ALA A 150 -6.04 -9.71 9.81
N VAL A 151 -7.05 -9.66 10.64
CA VAL A 151 -8.27 -10.46 10.56
C VAL A 151 -9.51 -9.57 10.47
N ILE A 152 -10.65 -10.15 10.18
CA ILE A 152 -11.92 -9.39 10.02
C ILE A 152 -12.18 -8.53 11.27
N GLU A 153 -11.97 -9.07 12.46
CA GLU A 153 -12.28 -8.45 13.75
C GLU A 153 -11.46 -7.19 14.01
N ASN A 154 -10.20 -7.13 13.55
CA ASN A 154 -9.33 -5.97 13.75
C ASN A 154 -9.19 -5.08 12.52
N GLY A 155 -10.05 -5.26 11.51
CA GLY A 155 -10.14 -4.40 10.35
C GLY A 155 -9.10 -4.72 9.29
N CYS A 156 -8.98 -6.01 8.87
CA CYS A 156 -8.18 -6.39 7.70
C CYS A 156 -8.66 -5.64 6.45
N MET A 157 -7.83 -5.62 5.43
CA MET A 157 -8.25 -5.09 4.13
C MET A 157 -9.35 -5.97 3.51
N TRP A 158 -10.16 -5.34 2.68
CA TRP A 158 -11.09 -5.99 1.78
C TRP A 158 -10.76 -5.55 0.36
N MET A 159 -10.90 -6.45 -0.59
CA MET A 159 -10.54 -6.24 -1.98
C MET A 159 -11.66 -6.70 -2.91
N VAL A 160 -11.74 -6.09 -4.09
CA VAL A 160 -12.68 -6.49 -5.13
C VAL A 160 -11.91 -7.22 -6.24
N PRO A 161 -12.08 -8.56 -6.39
CA PRO A 161 -11.36 -9.33 -7.39
C PRO A 161 -11.60 -8.82 -8.82
N GLY A 162 -10.53 -8.70 -9.60
CA GLY A 162 -10.56 -8.29 -11.00
C GLY A 162 -10.75 -6.79 -11.23
N SER A 163 -10.97 -5.99 -10.18
CA SER A 163 -11.26 -4.55 -10.29
C SER A 163 -10.09 -3.74 -10.87
N HIS A 164 -8.87 -4.21 -10.79
CA HIS A 164 -7.69 -3.58 -11.41
C HIS A 164 -7.80 -3.47 -12.94
N LYS A 165 -8.61 -4.33 -13.57
CA LYS A 165 -8.86 -4.35 -15.03
C LYS A 165 -9.93 -3.36 -15.49
N TRP A 166 -10.62 -2.72 -14.56
CA TRP A 166 -11.76 -1.84 -14.89
C TRP A 166 -11.36 -0.40 -15.17
N GLY A 167 -10.09 -0.04 -14.96
CA GLY A 167 -9.59 1.32 -15.09
C GLY A 167 -9.78 2.17 -13.83
N ASN A 168 -9.74 3.48 -13.99
CA ASN A 168 -9.83 4.43 -12.88
C ASN A 168 -11.27 4.71 -12.48
N HIS A 169 -11.67 4.31 -11.31
CA HIS A 169 -12.98 4.53 -10.70
C HIS A 169 -12.92 5.32 -9.38
N GLN A 170 -11.82 6.02 -9.12
CA GLN A 170 -11.62 6.75 -7.86
C GLN A 170 -12.74 7.75 -7.56
N ARG A 171 -13.29 8.42 -8.58
CA ARG A 171 -14.40 9.34 -8.40
C ARG A 171 -15.65 8.64 -7.83
N TYR A 172 -15.93 7.42 -8.27
CA TYR A 172 -17.03 6.61 -7.72
C TYR A 172 -16.70 6.17 -6.29
N LEU A 173 -15.50 5.63 -6.06
CA LEU A 173 -15.07 5.14 -4.76
C LEU A 173 -15.06 6.24 -3.71
N SER A 174 -14.57 7.44 -4.05
CA SER A 174 -14.58 8.60 -3.15
C SER A 174 -15.99 9.09 -2.78
N SER A 175 -17.03 8.71 -3.52
CA SER A 175 -18.41 9.02 -3.17
C SER A 175 -19.00 8.06 -2.13
N THR A 176 -18.35 6.93 -1.88
CA THR A 176 -18.75 5.95 -0.86
C THR A 176 -18.21 6.40 0.51
N LYS A 177 -19.04 7.09 1.30
CA LYS A 177 -18.64 7.79 2.53
C LYS A 177 -18.25 6.91 3.73
N ASP A 178 -18.37 5.61 3.61
CA ASP A 178 -18.04 4.65 4.66
C ASP A 178 -17.52 3.37 4.02
N PHE A 179 -16.80 2.55 4.81
CA PHE A 179 -16.56 1.17 4.46
C PHE A 179 -17.90 0.39 4.53
N LYS A 180 -18.72 0.53 3.49
CA LYS A 180 -19.99 -0.19 3.34
C LYS A 180 -19.94 -1.08 2.09
N PRO A 181 -20.68 -2.19 2.07
CA PRO A 181 -20.87 -2.98 0.85
C PRO A 181 -21.39 -2.09 -0.28
N PHE A 182 -20.95 -2.35 -1.49
CA PHE A 182 -21.40 -1.61 -2.66
C PHE A 182 -22.89 -1.90 -2.90
N HIS A 183 -23.75 -0.89 -2.77
CA HIS A 183 -25.20 -1.04 -2.97
C HIS A 183 -25.64 -0.81 -4.41
N LYS A 184 -24.78 -0.21 -5.24
CA LYS A 184 -25.03 0.03 -6.65
C LYS A 184 -23.76 -0.21 -7.43
N GLN A 185 -23.87 -0.96 -8.52
CA GLN A 185 -22.78 -1.09 -9.47
C GLN A 185 -22.61 0.23 -10.24
N PRO A 186 -21.37 0.70 -10.46
CA PRO A 186 -21.13 1.86 -11.33
C PRO A 186 -21.63 1.58 -12.74
N GLU A 187 -22.32 2.53 -13.34
CA GLU A 187 -22.90 2.40 -14.72
C GLU A 187 -21.82 2.18 -15.79
N MET A 188 -20.56 2.45 -15.48
CA MET A 188 -19.43 2.36 -16.42
C MET A 188 -18.55 1.12 -16.24
N LEU A 189 -18.99 0.13 -15.48
CA LEU A 189 -18.23 -1.12 -15.36
C LEU A 189 -18.33 -1.96 -16.65
N PRO A 190 -17.27 -2.74 -16.96
CA PRO A 190 -17.34 -3.71 -18.04
C PRO A 190 -18.54 -4.65 -17.89
N ASN A 191 -19.13 -5.07 -19.01
CA ASN A 191 -20.20 -6.07 -19.01
C ASN A 191 -19.73 -7.31 -18.23
N ASN A 192 -20.58 -7.81 -17.33
CA ASN A 192 -20.33 -8.94 -16.42
C ASN A 192 -19.35 -8.68 -15.27
N ALA A 193 -18.96 -7.43 -14.98
CA ALA A 193 -18.21 -7.14 -13.76
C ALA A 193 -19.08 -7.42 -12.52
N VAL A 194 -18.53 -8.15 -11.57
CA VAL A 194 -19.19 -8.44 -10.29
C VAL A 194 -18.45 -7.66 -9.20
N VAL A 195 -19.17 -6.72 -8.58
CA VAL A 195 -18.62 -5.96 -7.45
C VAL A 195 -18.93 -6.70 -6.15
N GLU A 196 -18.08 -7.65 -5.84
CA GLU A 196 -18.15 -8.42 -4.58
C GLU A 196 -16.81 -8.28 -3.85
N ALA A 197 -16.86 -7.73 -2.65
CA ALA A 197 -15.68 -7.57 -1.84
C ALA A 197 -15.38 -8.82 -1.02
N VAL A 198 -14.12 -9.21 -0.95
CA VAL A 198 -13.65 -10.34 -0.15
C VAL A 198 -12.66 -9.88 0.93
N PRO A 199 -12.68 -10.48 2.14
CA PRO A 199 -11.72 -10.15 3.19
C PRO A 199 -10.33 -10.66 2.82
N PHE A 200 -9.34 -9.82 3.05
CA PHE A 200 -7.94 -10.12 2.80
C PHE A 200 -7.19 -10.27 4.11
N GLU A 201 -7.44 -11.40 4.78
CA GLU A 201 -6.80 -11.74 6.05
C GLU A 201 -5.36 -12.19 5.81
N ILE A 202 -4.42 -11.61 6.55
CA ILE A 202 -2.97 -11.84 6.45
C ILE A 202 -2.42 -12.09 7.84
N LYS A 203 -1.61 -13.14 7.98
CA LYS A 203 -0.94 -13.47 9.24
C LYS A 203 0.25 -12.55 9.51
N LYS A 204 0.63 -12.42 10.76
CA LYS A 204 1.86 -11.74 11.18
C LYS A 204 3.07 -12.26 10.39
N GLY A 205 3.88 -11.37 9.84
CA GLY A 205 5.03 -11.69 9.00
C GLY A 205 4.70 -12.11 7.57
N GLN A 206 3.43 -12.34 7.23
CA GLN A 206 2.99 -12.68 5.88
C GLN A 206 2.87 -11.43 5.01
N VAL A 207 3.18 -11.57 3.73
CA VAL A 207 3.02 -10.51 2.72
C VAL A 207 1.73 -10.72 1.91
N GLY A 208 1.05 -9.63 1.60
CA GLY A 208 -0.01 -9.57 0.62
C GLY A 208 0.37 -8.60 -0.49
N TYR A 209 0.08 -8.96 -1.74
CA TYR A 209 0.36 -8.14 -2.90
C TYR A 209 -0.94 -7.61 -3.50
N HIS A 210 -0.94 -6.36 -4.00
CA HIS A 210 -2.05 -5.84 -4.79
C HIS A 210 -1.57 -4.85 -5.85
N HIS A 211 -2.26 -4.88 -6.98
CA HIS A 211 -2.06 -3.93 -8.08
C HIS A 211 -2.63 -2.57 -7.70
N CYS A 212 -1.98 -1.49 -8.11
CA CYS A 212 -2.33 -0.11 -7.74
C CYS A 212 -3.74 0.34 -8.20
N LEU A 213 -4.38 -0.39 -9.09
CA LEU A 213 -5.78 -0.15 -9.51
C LEU A 213 -6.79 -1.11 -8.86
N THR A 214 -6.37 -2.03 -7.99
CA THR A 214 -7.30 -2.89 -7.25
C THR A 214 -8.13 -2.04 -6.28
N TRP A 215 -9.46 -2.21 -6.32
CA TRP A 215 -10.34 -1.58 -5.34
C TRP A 215 -10.15 -2.23 -3.99
N HIS A 216 -9.77 -1.42 -3.01
CA HIS A 216 -9.58 -1.91 -1.65
C HIS A 216 -9.93 -0.86 -0.61
N GLY A 217 -10.09 -1.32 0.61
CA GLY A 217 -10.39 -0.49 1.77
C GLY A 217 -10.38 -1.36 3.02
N SER A 218 -10.68 -0.80 4.19
CA SER A 218 -10.73 -1.59 5.41
C SER A 218 -11.71 -1.01 6.42
N PRO A 219 -12.48 -1.87 7.12
CA PRO A 219 -13.42 -1.43 8.16
C PRO A 219 -12.68 -0.93 9.40
N HIS A 220 -13.45 -0.51 10.39
CA HIS A 220 -12.95 -0.15 11.71
C HIS A 220 -12.25 -1.33 12.40
N ASN A 221 -11.27 -1.02 13.25
CA ASN A 221 -10.81 -1.93 14.27
C ASN A 221 -11.59 -1.67 15.57
N ARG A 222 -12.51 -2.54 15.90
CA ARG A 222 -13.30 -2.48 17.15
C ARG A 222 -12.86 -3.53 18.17
N SER A 223 -11.82 -4.31 17.83
CA SER A 223 -11.23 -5.32 18.70
C SER A 223 -10.20 -4.72 19.66
N GLU A 224 -9.78 -5.49 20.65
CA GLU A 224 -8.67 -5.14 21.56
C GLU A 224 -7.29 -5.39 20.93
N MET A 225 -7.24 -5.87 19.68
CA MET A 225 -5.99 -6.17 18.98
C MET A 225 -5.47 -4.97 18.21
N LYS A 226 -4.15 -4.76 18.22
CA LYS A 226 -3.49 -3.84 17.27
C LYS A 226 -3.56 -4.42 15.85
N ARG A 227 -3.56 -3.54 14.84
CA ARG A 227 -3.39 -3.91 13.43
C ARG A 227 -2.39 -2.97 12.77
N ARG A 228 -1.11 -3.35 12.84
CA ARG A 228 0.01 -2.63 12.22
C ARG A 228 0.47 -3.35 10.97
N ALA A 229 0.79 -2.60 9.94
CA ALA A 229 1.36 -3.12 8.72
C ALA A 229 2.27 -2.10 8.05
N ILE A 230 3.17 -2.63 7.21
CA ILE A 230 4.03 -1.84 6.33
C ILE A 230 3.55 -2.11 4.90
N ALA A 231 3.17 -1.08 4.17
CA ALA A 231 2.93 -1.14 2.74
C ALA A 231 4.11 -0.49 2.02
N VAL A 232 4.78 -1.23 1.15
CA VAL A 232 5.79 -0.69 0.24
C VAL A 232 5.21 -0.68 -1.17
N HIS A 233 5.12 0.49 -1.77
CA HIS A 233 4.62 0.68 -3.12
C HIS A 233 5.82 0.72 -4.08
N TYR A 234 5.94 -0.34 -4.87
CA TYR A 234 7.05 -0.48 -5.82
C TYR A 234 6.63 0.00 -7.20
N MET A 235 7.48 0.82 -7.79
CA MET A 235 7.33 1.23 -9.17
C MET A 235 8.34 0.49 -10.07
N PRO A 236 7.90 -0.02 -11.23
CA PRO A 236 8.79 -0.55 -12.24
C PRO A 236 9.82 0.48 -12.71
N GLY A 237 11.00 0.03 -13.13
CA GLY A 237 12.09 0.92 -13.54
C GLY A 237 11.77 1.83 -14.74
N HIS A 238 10.69 1.57 -15.47
CA HIS A 238 10.20 2.40 -16.57
C HIS A 238 9.20 3.50 -16.14
N THR A 239 8.84 3.57 -14.86
CA THR A 239 7.91 4.59 -14.34
C THR A 239 8.44 6.00 -14.60
N ARG A 240 7.56 6.89 -15.07
CA ARG A 240 7.88 8.26 -15.47
C ARG A 240 7.13 9.28 -14.62
N TYR A 241 7.75 10.45 -14.49
CA TYR A 241 7.12 11.60 -13.89
C TYR A 241 6.13 12.26 -14.85
N GLU A 242 4.91 12.51 -14.36
CA GLU A 242 3.86 13.29 -15.04
C GLU A 242 3.45 14.47 -14.14
N PRO A 243 3.48 15.72 -14.65
CA PRO A 243 3.19 16.91 -13.84
C PRO A 243 1.67 17.14 -13.68
N VAL A 244 0.94 16.13 -13.20
CA VAL A 244 -0.52 16.18 -13.06
C VAL A 244 -0.90 16.06 -11.59
N GLY A 245 -1.59 17.07 -11.05
CA GLY A 245 -2.09 17.05 -9.66
C GLY A 245 -0.99 17.27 -8.61
N GLU A 246 -1.33 16.95 -7.37
CA GLU A 246 -0.47 17.12 -6.19
C GLU A 246 -0.24 15.80 -5.48
N HIS A 247 0.92 15.65 -4.88
CA HIS A 247 1.26 14.52 -4.01
C HIS A 247 2.38 14.93 -3.05
N VAL A 248 2.44 14.34 -1.84
CA VAL A 248 3.47 14.64 -0.82
C VAL A 248 4.90 14.39 -1.34
N MET A 249 5.07 13.50 -2.31
CA MET A 249 6.35 13.19 -2.93
C MET A 249 6.77 14.18 -4.02
N LEU A 250 5.90 15.12 -4.45
CA LEU A 250 6.19 16.05 -5.55
C LEU A 250 7.43 16.91 -5.25
N SER A 251 7.62 17.33 -4.01
CA SER A 251 8.79 18.14 -3.60
C SER A 251 10.14 17.41 -3.71
N TYR A 252 10.13 16.11 -3.89
CA TYR A 252 11.31 15.25 -4.03
C TYR A 252 11.59 14.83 -5.48
N VAL A 253 10.73 15.23 -6.41
CA VAL A 253 10.91 14.94 -7.84
C VAL A 253 11.90 15.93 -8.45
N ASN A 254 13.04 15.43 -8.95
CA ASN A 254 14.11 16.22 -9.54
C ASN A 254 14.34 15.91 -11.03
N VAL A 255 13.35 15.32 -11.69
CA VAL A 255 13.38 14.98 -13.13
C VAL A 255 12.35 15.80 -13.88
N LYS A 256 12.53 15.94 -15.22
CA LYS A 256 11.56 16.67 -16.06
C LYS A 256 10.34 15.79 -16.38
N PRO A 257 9.21 16.43 -16.74
CA PRO A 257 8.05 15.73 -17.25
C PRO A 257 8.40 14.71 -18.35
N GLY A 258 7.87 13.49 -18.23
CA GLY A 258 8.11 12.38 -19.15
C GLY A 258 9.44 11.64 -18.96
N GLU A 259 10.34 12.10 -18.12
CA GLU A 259 11.57 11.37 -17.78
C GLU A 259 11.31 10.24 -16.78
N LEU A 260 12.22 9.26 -16.73
CA LEU A 260 12.18 8.20 -15.74
C LEU A 260 12.25 8.80 -14.33
N LEU A 261 11.40 8.34 -13.43
CA LEU A 261 11.40 8.81 -12.05
C LEU A 261 12.53 8.12 -11.28
N VAL A 262 13.59 8.89 -11.05
CA VAL A 262 14.80 8.48 -10.34
C VAL A 262 15.20 9.54 -9.31
N GLY A 263 16.11 9.19 -8.41
CA GLY A 263 16.64 10.11 -7.39
C GLY A 263 16.73 9.44 -6.02
N ASP A 264 17.33 10.13 -5.07
CA ASP A 264 17.64 9.59 -3.74
C ASP A 264 16.39 9.22 -2.93
N HIS A 265 15.26 9.88 -3.23
CA HIS A 265 13.96 9.59 -2.60
C HIS A 265 13.19 8.46 -3.28
N PHE A 266 13.74 7.90 -4.36
CA PHE A 266 13.18 6.77 -5.11
C PHE A 266 14.25 5.68 -5.31
N PRO A 267 14.77 5.09 -4.22
CA PRO A 267 15.91 4.17 -4.28
C PRO A 267 15.59 2.93 -5.12
N GLU A 268 16.57 2.51 -5.92
CA GLU A 268 16.50 1.24 -6.63
C GLU A 268 16.74 0.10 -5.64
N VAL A 269 15.77 -0.81 -5.50
CA VAL A 269 15.80 -1.93 -4.54
C VAL A 269 15.89 -3.29 -5.21
N PHE A 270 15.68 -3.34 -6.52
CA PHE A 270 15.84 -4.56 -7.31
C PHE A 270 16.33 -4.21 -8.71
N ASN A 271 17.31 -5.00 -9.20
CA ASN A 271 17.78 -4.92 -10.59
C ASN A 271 18.37 -6.29 -10.97
N LYS A 272 17.65 -7.00 -11.84
CA LYS A 272 18.03 -8.36 -12.26
C LYS A 272 19.42 -8.44 -12.87
N ALA A 273 19.87 -7.39 -13.56
CA ALA A 273 21.21 -7.36 -14.14
C ALA A 273 22.32 -7.24 -13.07
N LYS A 274 22.01 -6.78 -11.87
CA LYS A 274 22.97 -6.65 -10.74
C LYS A 274 22.98 -7.87 -9.82
N VAL A 275 21.99 -8.75 -9.91
CA VAL A 275 21.87 -9.95 -9.06
C VAL A 275 22.64 -11.13 -9.65
N GLN A 276 23.07 -11.05 -10.93
CA GLN A 276 23.76 -12.13 -11.66
C GLN A 276 25.31 -12.09 -11.54
N ILE A 277 25.86 -11.29 -10.62
CA ILE A 277 27.30 -11.24 -10.31
C ILE A 277 27.52 -11.82 -8.92
#